data_8c9b413852e365c6a2376cafd6a15777
#
_entry.id   8c9b413852e365c6a2376cafd6a15777
#
_cell.length_a   1.000
_cell.length_b   1.000
_cell.length_c   1.000
_cell.angle_alpha   90.00
_cell.angle_beta   90.00
_cell.angle_gamma   90.00
#
_symmetry.space_group_name_H-M   'P 1'
#
loop_
_entity.id
_entity.type
_entity.pdbx_description
1 polymer ?
#
loop_
_entity_poly.entity_id
_entity_poly.type
_entity_poly.pdbx_seq_one_letter_code
_entity_poly.pdbx_strand_id
1 'polypeptide(L)'
;MLLDVNRDPIETYNTVNNICGKPFSWLKRIRTNNFGSSKYYLKSISNNNFNINLNDYNNTIGINFDIRERGLVFFFRYNNNEYVEACIFPKITIQSNDNKFVIQTDKNLYKFEILNTKNHLKFVKNFFNYKNTKITSWKKVQLHVTWKDEF
;
A
#
# COMPACT_ATOMS: atom_id res chain seq x y z
N MET A 1 2.11 6.26 6.46
CA MET A 1 3.22 6.53 7.41
C MET A 1 4.33 5.56 7.14
N LEU A 2 5.53 6.05 6.82
CA LEU A 2 6.72 5.23 6.59
C LEU A 2 7.51 5.10 7.91
N LEU A 3 7.85 3.88 8.28
CA LEU A 3 8.53 3.54 9.54
C LEU A 3 9.76 2.69 9.27
N ASP A 4 10.79 2.85 10.10
CA ASP A 4 11.97 1.98 10.15
C ASP A 4 11.69 0.83 11.12
N VAL A 5 11.62 -0.39 10.59
CA VAL A 5 11.30 -1.60 11.37
C VAL A 5 12.46 -1.97 12.32
N ASN A 6 13.69 -1.73 11.90
CA ASN A 6 14.87 -2.15 12.66
C ASN A 6 15.07 -1.37 13.96
N ARG A 7 14.49 -0.18 14.07
CA ARG A 7 14.61 0.68 15.25
C ARG A 7 13.88 0.09 16.46
N ASP A 8 12.63 -0.31 16.28
CA ASP A 8 11.82 -1.04 17.26
C ASP A 8 10.76 -1.88 16.52
N PRO A 9 11.06 -3.16 16.26
CA PRO A 9 10.15 -4.01 15.49
C PRO A 9 8.79 -4.18 16.15
N ILE A 10 8.73 -4.34 17.47
CA ILE A 10 7.48 -4.60 18.20
C ILE A 10 6.58 -3.36 18.13
N GLU A 11 7.12 -2.19 18.44
CA GLU A 11 6.37 -0.93 18.38
C GLU A 11 5.92 -0.63 16.95
N THR A 12 6.80 -0.89 15.97
CA THR A 12 6.48 -0.69 14.55
C THR A 12 5.31 -1.55 14.10
N TYR A 13 5.32 -2.85 14.39
CA TYR A 13 4.20 -3.74 14.05
C TYR A 13 2.90 -3.35 14.78
N ASN A 14 2.98 -2.94 16.03
CA ASN A 14 1.81 -2.44 16.77
C ASN A 14 1.26 -1.16 16.14
N THR A 15 2.11 -0.24 15.73
CA THR A 15 1.73 1.00 15.04
C THR A 15 1.05 0.71 13.71
N VAL A 16 1.62 -0.18 12.88
CA VAL A 16 1.04 -0.62 11.61
C VAL A 16 -0.35 -1.24 11.82
N ASN A 17 -0.49 -2.11 12.82
CA ASN A 17 -1.76 -2.74 13.17
C ASN A 17 -2.80 -1.72 13.66
N ASN A 18 -2.37 -0.70 14.39
CA ASN A 18 -3.26 0.39 14.84
C ASN A 18 -3.73 1.26 13.68
N ILE A 19 -2.87 1.52 12.68
CA ILE A 19 -3.22 2.31 11.50
C ILE A 19 -4.14 1.52 10.56
N CYS A 20 -3.71 0.36 10.09
CA CYS A 20 -4.36 -0.38 8.99
C CYS A 20 -5.18 -1.59 9.42
N GLY A 21 -5.07 -2.01 10.68
CA GLY A 21 -5.61 -3.27 11.18
C GLY A 21 -4.59 -4.41 11.10
N LYS A 22 -4.90 -5.52 11.77
CA LYS A 22 -4.10 -6.74 11.73
C LYS A 22 -4.14 -7.37 10.33
N PRO A 23 -3.13 -8.16 9.95
CA PRO A 23 -3.20 -8.99 8.75
C PRO A 23 -4.46 -9.86 8.76
N PHE A 24 -5.07 -10.07 7.61
CA PHE A 24 -6.23 -10.96 7.51
C PHE A 24 -5.86 -12.38 7.89
N SER A 25 -6.73 -13.03 8.66
CA SER A 25 -6.64 -14.47 8.89
C SER A 25 -6.80 -15.24 7.57
N TRP A 26 -6.32 -16.48 7.53
CA TRP A 26 -6.39 -17.31 6.33
C TRP A 26 -7.85 -17.50 5.85
N LEU A 27 -8.79 -17.73 6.76
CA LEU A 27 -10.21 -17.84 6.43
C LEU A 27 -10.77 -16.55 5.82
N LYS A 28 -10.37 -15.39 6.33
CA LYS A 28 -10.78 -14.10 5.78
C LYS A 28 -10.19 -13.85 4.40
N ARG A 29 -8.94 -14.27 4.16
CA ARG A 29 -8.29 -14.19 2.84
C ARG A 29 -9.04 -15.01 1.80
N ILE A 30 -9.44 -16.24 2.14
CA ILE A 30 -10.25 -17.07 1.25
C ILE A 30 -11.60 -16.42 0.97
N ARG A 31 -12.31 -16.00 2.01
CA ARG A 31 -13.65 -15.40 1.88
C ARG A 31 -13.67 -14.14 1.05
N THR A 32 -12.65 -13.30 1.16
CA THR A 32 -12.54 -12.02 0.46
C THR A 32 -11.74 -12.12 -0.84
N ASN A 33 -11.18 -13.31 -1.16
CA ASN A 33 -10.25 -13.52 -2.26
C ASN A 33 -9.06 -12.55 -2.24
N ASN A 34 -8.59 -12.20 -1.04
CA ASN A 34 -7.52 -11.23 -0.83
C ASN A 34 -6.28 -11.90 -0.23
N PHE A 35 -5.41 -12.42 -1.09
CA PHE A 35 -4.15 -13.07 -0.72
C PHE A 35 -2.93 -12.13 -0.81
N GLY A 36 -3.16 -10.84 -0.96
CA GLY A 36 -2.13 -9.85 -1.25
C GLY A 36 -1.90 -9.69 -2.75
N SER A 37 -0.87 -8.93 -3.11
CA SER A 37 -0.50 -8.73 -4.50
C SER A 37 0.57 -9.73 -4.98
N SER A 38 0.76 -9.81 -6.31
CA SER A 38 2.00 -10.30 -6.89
C SER A 38 3.16 -9.34 -6.59
N LYS A 39 4.38 -9.74 -6.96
CA LYS A 39 5.57 -8.91 -6.78
C LYS A 39 5.58 -7.73 -7.74
N TYR A 40 5.99 -6.57 -7.24
CA TYR A 40 6.34 -5.38 -7.98
C TYR A 40 7.80 -5.01 -7.70
N TYR A 41 8.41 -4.22 -8.58
CA TYR A 41 9.72 -3.62 -8.29
C TYR A 41 9.55 -2.14 -7.96
N LEU A 42 10.07 -1.74 -6.79
CA LEU A 42 10.10 -0.35 -6.36
C LEU A 42 11.19 0.39 -7.16
N LYS A 43 10.81 1.49 -7.83
CA LYS A 43 11.72 2.28 -8.68
C LYS A 43 12.08 3.61 -8.07
N SER A 44 11.17 4.26 -7.35
CA SER A 44 11.47 5.52 -6.68
C SER A 44 10.56 5.77 -5.49
N ILE A 45 11.09 6.53 -4.55
CA ILE A 45 10.35 7.10 -3.41
C ILE A 45 10.64 8.58 -3.37
N SER A 46 9.61 9.40 -3.34
CA SER A 46 9.73 10.85 -3.19
C SER A 46 9.19 11.30 -1.85
N ASN A 47 9.76 12.36 -1.27
CA ASN A 47 9.31 13.00 -0.04
C ASN A 47 9.42 12.13 1.24
N ASN A 48 10.36 11.18 1.28
CA ASN A 48 10.53 10.33 2.45
C ASN A 48 11.41 10.96 3.55
N ASN A 49 11.14 10.60 4.81
CA ASN A 49 11.86 11.12 5.98
C ASN A 49 13.20 10.42 6.26
N PHE A 50 13.52 9.36 5.53
CA PHE A 50 14.71 8.52 5.78
C PHE A 50 15.83 8.74 4.76
N ASN A 51 15.69 9.72 3.85
CA ASN A 51 16.64 10.00 2.78
C ASN A 51 16.94 8.79 1.88
N ILE A 52 15.95 7.94 1.65
CA ILE A 52 16.07 6.80 0.77
C ILE A 52 16.13 7.32 -0.66
N ASN A 53 17.26 7.05 -1.33
CA ASN A 53 17.48 7.42 -2.72
C ASN A 53 17.79 6.17 -3.55
N LEU A 54 16.91 5.85 -4.48
CA LEU A 54 17.04 4.65 -5.33
C LEU A 54 17.75 4.93 -6.66
N ASN A 55 18.08 6.18 -6.97
CA ASN A 55 18.71 6.53 -8.26
C ASN A 55 20.04 5.82 -8.48
N ASP A 56 20.85 5.68 -7.42
CA ASP A 56 22.18 5.04 -7.45
C ASP A 56 22.17 3.64 -6.81
N TYR A 57 20.99 3.09 -6.55
CA TYR A 57 20.85 1.78 -5.91
C TYR A 57 20.82 0.67 -6.97
N ASN A 58 21.81 -0.20 -6.93
CA ASN A 58 22.01 -1.24 -7.95
C ASN A 58 21.18 -2.50 -7.72
N ASN A 59 20.56 -2.65 -6.54
CA ASN A 59 19.77 -3.83 -6.20
C ASN A 59 18.30 -3.63 -6.53
N THR A 60 17.65 -4.70 -6.94
CA THR A 60 16.22 -4.71 -7.17
C THR A 60 15.46 -4.84 -5.86
N ILE A 61 14.47 -3.99 -5.63
CA ILE A 61 13.62 -4.02 -4.44
C ILE A 61 12.26 -4.58 -4.82
N GLY A 62 12.00 -5.84 -4.40
CA GLY A 62 10.71 -6.48 -4.57
C GLY A 62 9.72 -6.09 -3.48
N ILE A 63 8.48 -5.80 -3.86
CA ILE A 63 7.39 -5.44 -2.96
C ILE A 63 6.17 -6.30 -3.23
N ASN A 64 5.52 -6.74 -2.16
CA ASN A 64 4.18 -7.29 -2.18
C ASN A 64 3.28 -6.40 -1.32
N PHE A 65 2.11 -6.08 -1.83
CA PHE A 65 1.12 -5.28 -1.10
C PHE A 65 0.21 -6.16 -0.25
N ASP A 66 -0.06 -5.73 0.96
CA ASP A 66 -1.00 -6.36 1.89
C ASP A 66 -2.18 -5.41 2.15
N ILE A 67 -3.36 -5.76 1.62
CA ILE A 67 -4.61 -5.04 1.88
C ILE A 67 -5.11 -5.48 3.25
N ARG A 68 -5.35 -4.51 4.13
CA ARG A 68 -5.87 -4.73 5.47
C ARG A 68 -7.23 -4.06 5.66
N GLU A 69 -7.80 -4.23 6.83
CA GLU A 69 -9.16 -3.75 7.14
C GLU A 69 -9.35 -2.25 6.86
N ARG A 70 -8.35 -1.42 7.16
CA ARG A 70 -8.45 0.04 7.05
C ARG A 70 -7.48 0.67 6.05
N GLY A 71 -6.62 -0.11 5.42
CA GLY A 71 -5.62 0.47 4.55
C GLY A 71 -4.73 -0.54 3.85
N LEU A 72 -3.63 -0.04 3.31
CA LEU A 72 -2.61 -0.77 2.58
C LEU A 72 -1.30 -0.75 3.36
N VAL A 73 -0.63 -1.90 3.39
CA VAL A 73 0.67 -2.07 4.02
C VAL A 73 1.63 -2.71 3.04
N PHE A 74 2.87 -2.25 3.00
CA PHE A 74 3.93 -2.93 2.29
C PHE A 74 5.29 -2.70 2.94
N PHE A 75 6.13 -3.74 2.88
CA PHE A 75 7.48 -3.76 3.42
C PHE A 75 8.50 -3.75 2.29
N PHE A 76 9.64 -3.13 2.53
CA PHE A 76 10.77 -3.18 1.62
C PHE A 76 12.10 -3.02 2.37
N ARG A 77 13.18 -3.48 1.75
CA ARG A 77 14.54 -3.36 2.29
C ARG A 77 15.38 -2.41 1.44
N TYR A 78 16.10 -1.55 2.13
CA TYR A 78 17.07 -0.63 1.53
C TYR A 78 18.28 -0.52 2.46
N ASN A 79 19.50 -0.73 1.92
CA ASN A 79 20.75 -0.68 2.69
C ASN A 79 20.71 -1.48 4.01
N ASN A 80 20.28 -2.72 3.94
CA ASN A 80 20.12 -3.65 5.09
C ASN A 80 19.07 -3.24 6.15
N ASN A 81 18.40 -2.14 5.98
CA ASN A 81 17.28 -1.74 6.82
C ASN A 81 15.94 -2.15 6.19
N GLU A 82 15.01 -2.57 7.03
CA GLU A 82 13.64 -2.85 6.63
C GLU A 82 12.74 -1.67 6.97
N TYR A 83 11.94 -1.27 6.00
CA TYR A 83 10.97 -0.20 6.11
C TYR A 83 9.56 -0.73 5.86
N VAL A 84 8.57 -0.09 6.45
CA VAL A 84 7.16 -0.39 6.21
C VAL A 84 6.38 0.90 5.98
N GLU A 85 5.59 0.92 4.91
CA GLU A 85 4.57 1.95 4.69
C GLU A 85 3.22 1.40 5.12
N ALA A 86 2.52 2.15 5.96
CA ALA A 86 1.13 1.88 6.34
C ALA A 86 0.29 3.13 6.09
N CYS A 87 -0.75 3.00 5.28
CA CYS A 87 -1.61 4.12 4.92
C CYS A 87 -3.08 3.72 4.86
N ILE A 88 -3.94 4.50 5.49
CA ILE A 88 -5.39 4.27 5.46
C ILE A 88 -5.97 4.60 4.08
N PHE A 89 -7.02 3.90 3.66
CA PHE A 89 -7.61 4.04 2.33
C PHE A 89 -7.94 5.48 1.92
N PRO A 90 -8.51 6.34 2.79
CA PRO A 90 -8.83 7.71 2.39
C PRO A 90 -7.63 8.57 1.97
N LYS A 91 -6.42 8.18 2.39
CA LYS A 91 -5.17 8.90 2.10
C LYS A 91 -4.35 8.30 0.97
N ILE A 92 -4.88 7.27 0.29
CA ILE A 92 -4.18 6.59 -0.79
C ILE A 92 -4.76 7.02 -2.13
N THR A 93 -3.89 7.47 -3.02
CA THR A 93 -4.19 7.66 -4.43
C THR A 93 -3.37 6.68 -5.27
N ILE A 94 -4.01 6.01 -6.20
CA ILE A 94 -3.38 5.08 -7.13
C ILE A 94 -3.52 5.60 -8.55
N GLN A 95 -2.42 5.59 -9.30
CA GLN A 95 -2.38 5.83 -10.73
C GLN A 95 -1.69 4.66 -11.41
N SER A 96 -2.23 4.18 -12.49
CA SER A 96 -1.69 3.05 -13.24
C SER A 96 -1.82 3.28 -14.74
N ASN A 97 -0.79 2.88 -15.47
CA ASN A 97 -0.82 2.66 -16.90
C ASN A 97 -0.24 1.27 -17.21
N ASP A 98 0.04 0.95 -18.48
CA ASP A 98 0.44 -0.38 -18.90
C ASP A 98 1.73 -0.91 -18.21
N ASN A 99 2.66 -0.01 -17.84
CA ASN A 99 3.98 -0.39 -17.33
C ASN A 99 4.30 0.21 -15.97
N LYS A 100 3.61 1.27 -15.57
CA LYS A 100 3.92 2.03 -14.36
C LYS A 100 2.75 2.05 -13.40
N PHE A 101 3.08 1.86 -12.16
CA PHE A 101 2.14 1.89 -11.06
C PHE A 101 2.64 2.88 -10.01
N VAL A 102 1.82 3.84 -9.66
CA VAL A 102 2.15 4.89 -8.70
C VAL A 102 1.17 4.85 -7.54
N ILE A 103 1.71 4.83 -6.33
CA ILE A 103 0.94 5.00 -5.10
C ILE A 103 1.40 6.28 -4.43
N GLN A 104 0.47 7.17 -4.18
CA GLN A 104 0.67 8.33 -3.33
C GLN A 104 -0.04 8.10 -2.00
N THR A 105 0.69 8.23 -0.92
CA THR A 105 0.19 8.30 0.45
C THR A 105 0.07 9.77 0.88
N ASP A 106 -0.27 10.04 2.13
CA ASP A 106 -0.35 11.40 2.63
C ASP A 106 0.99 12.17 2.58
N LYS A 107 2.13 11.45 2.61
CA LYS A 107 3.47 12.07 2.64
C LYS A 107 4.42 11.62 1.55
N ASN A 108 4.22 10.42 1.00
CA ASN A 108 5.19 9.80 0.11
C ASN A 108 4.57 9.46 -1.24
N LEU A 109 5.40 9.50 -2.28
CA LEU A 109 5.03 9.05 -3.61
C LEU A 109 5.98 7.91 -4.01
N TYR A 110 5.38 6.77 -4.33
CA TYR A 110 6.07 5.54 -4.72
C TYR A 110 5.79 5.22 -6.18
N LYS A 111 6.84 4.90 -6.93
CA LYS A 111 6.73 4.41 -8.31
C LYS A 111 7.19 2.96 -8.39
N PHE A 112 6.38 2.13 -9.02
CA PHE A 112 6.62 0.70 -9.16
C PHE A 112 6.60 0.29 -10.63
N GLU A 113 7.39 -0.72 -10.95
CA GLU A 113 7.32 -1.45 -12.20
C GLU A 113 6.36 -2.65 -12.06
N ILE A 114 5.46 -2.78 -13.03
CA ILE A 114 4.51 -3.89 -13.11
C ILE A 114 5.21 -5.08 -13.77
N LEU A 115 5.29 -6.21 -13.06
CA LEU A 115 5.91 -7.43 -13.59
C LEU A 115 4.91 -8.36 -14.27
N ASN A 116 3.65 -8.34 -13.83
CA ASN A 116 2.59 -9.15 -14.39
C ASN A 116 1.30 -8.34 -14.45
N THR A 117 0.92 -7.97 -15.66
CA THR A 117 -0.24 -7.11 -15.93
C THR A 117 -1.55 -7.73 -15.46
N LYS A 118 -1.75 -9.04 -15.67
CA LYS A 118 -2.98 -9.73 -15.26
C LYS A 118 -3.16 -9.70 -13.73
N ASN A 119 -2.09 -10.02 -13.01
CA ASN A 119 -2.11 -9.98 -11.54
C ASN A 119 -2.25 -8.56 -11.01
N HIS A 120 -1.64 -7.59 -11.69
CA HIS A 120 -1.77 -6.17 -11.36
C HIS A 120 -3.23 -5.69 -11.48
N LEU A 121 -3.90 -5.99 -12.58
CA LEU A 121 -5.30 -5.63 -12.77
C LEU A 121 -6.21 -6.26 -11.72
N LYS A 122 -5.95 -7.53 -11.37
CA LYS A 122 -6.67 -8.22 -10.29
C LYS A 122 -6.46 -7.52 -8.94
N PHE A 123 -5.22 -7.15 -8.63
CA PHE A 123 -4.90 -6.43 -7.39
C PHE A 123 -5.59 -5.08 -7.32
N VAL A 124 -5.50 -4.26 -8.36
CA VAL A 124 -6.11 -2.93 -8.44
C VAL A 124 -7.64 -3.03 -8.29
N LYS A 125 -8.27 -3.99 -8.97
CA LYS A 125 -9.71 -4.24 -8.82
C LYS A 125 -10.08 -4.59 -7.38
N ASN A 126 -9.34 -5.50 -6.74
CA ASN A 126 -9.59 -5.88 -5.35
C ASN A 126 -9.39 -4.71 -4.40
N PHE A 127 -8.35 -3.92 -4.61
CA PHE A 127 -8.06 -2.73 -3.82
C PHE A 127 -9.22 -1.73 -3.86
N PHE A 128 -9.71 -1.38 -5.05
CA PHE A 128 -10.82 -0.44 -5.18
C PHE A 128 -12.14 -1.00 -4.67
N ASN A 129 -12.43 -2.26 -4.91
CA ASN A 129 -13.62 -2.91 -4.36
C ASN A 129 -13.62 -2.84 -2.82
N TYR A 130 -12.47 -3.13 -2.20
CA TYR A 130 -12.34 -3.10 -0.75
C TYR A 130 -12.41 -1.67 -0.20
N LYS A 131 -11.68 -0.75 -0.79
CA LYS A 131 -11.71 0.67 -0.45
C LYS A 131 -13.13 1.25 -0.55
N ASN A 132 -13.83 0.99 -1.66
CA ASN A 132 -15.17 1.52 -1.89
C ASN A 132 -16.19 0.94 -0.92
N THR A 133 -16.12 -0.35 -0.62
CA THR A 133 -17.00 -1.00 0.38
C THR A 133 -16.84 -0.36 1.75
N LYS A 134 -15.61 -0.08 2.18
CA LYS A 134 -15.35 0.58 3.46
C LYS A 134 -15.80 2.04 3.47
N ILE A 135 -15.54 2.79 2.41
CA ILE A 135 -16.01 4.19 2.28
C ILE A 135 -17.53 4.26 2.29
N THR A 136 -18.23 3.33 1.64
CA THR A 136 -19.69 3.28 1.67
C THR A 136 -20.24 2.99 3.07
N SER A 137 -19.58 2.14 3.85
CA SER A 137 -19.93 1.91 5.24
C SER A 137 -19.74 3.15 6.12
N TRP A 138 -18.74 3.98 5.82
CA TRP A 138 -18.50 5.26 6.48
C TRP A 138 -19.46 6.37 6.02
N LYS A 139 -19.88 6.36 4.73
CA LYS A 139 -20.90 7.29 4.21
C LYS A 139 -22.28 7.11 4.82
N LYS A 140 -22.60 5.92 5.32
CA LYS A 140 -23.82 5.73 6.14
C LYS A 140 -23.75 6.46 7.48
N VAL A 141 -22.57 6.85 7.92
CA VAL A 141 -22.33 7.59 9.16
C VAL A 141 -22.14 9.10 8.91
N GLN A 142 -21.75 9.51 7.70
CA GLN A 142 -21.57 10.92 7.33
C GLN A 142 -22.20 11.20 5.96
N LEU A 143 -23.45 11.65 5.96
CA LEU A 143 -24.11 12.25 4.81
C LEU A 143 -23.42 13.59 4.44
N HIS A 144 -23.02 13.69 3.16
CA HIS A 144 -22.46 14.82 2.42
C HIS A 144 -20.95 14.93 2.30
N VAL A 145 -20.40 14.17 1.34
CA VAL A 145 -19.28 14.65 0.51
C VAL A 145 -19.51 14.18 -0.93
N THR A 146 -19.67 15.11 -1.84
CA THR A 146 -19.70 14.87 -3.29
C THR A 146 -18.30 14.52 -3.77
N TRP A 147 -18.14 13.31 -4.32
CA TRP A 147 -16.94 12.92 -5.02
C TRP A 147 -17.12 13.17 -6.51
N LYS A 148 -16.24 13.98 -7.10
CA LYS A 148 -16.05 13.98 -8.54
C LYS A 148 -15.03 12.89 -8.85
N ASP A 149 -15.42 11.94 -9.69
CA ASP A 149 -14.52 10.98 -10.30
C ASP A 149 -13.58 11.74 -11.24
N GLU A 150 -12.34 11.96 -10.82
CA GLU A 150 -11.26 12.39 -11.70
C GLU A 150 -10.22 11.28 -11.77
N PHE A 151 -10.29 10.53 -12.87
CA PHE A 151 -9.17 9.77 -13.38
C PHE A 151 -8.46 10.59 -14.46
#